data_4835546bb0e016c066788dc6a9bfcaf8
#
_entry.id   4835546bb0e016c066788dc6a9bfcaf8
#
_cell.length_a   1.000
_cell.length_b   1.000
_cell.length_c   1.000
_cell.angle_alpha   90.00
_cell.angle_beta   90.00
_cell.angle_gamma   90.00
#
_symmetry.space_group_name_H-M   'P 1'
#
loop_
_entity.id
_entity.type
_entity.pdbx_description
1 polymer ?
#
loop_
_entity_poly.entity_id
_entity_poly.type
_entity_poly.pdbx_seq_one_letter_code
_entity_poly.pdbx_strand_id
1 'polypeptide(L)'
;MTAPKVRIGYGFGVRTKLNDAGFTQVVDALERLRFDSLWLSERIGGEAPDPLVAMAFAAGRTTKLKFGMSVMVLPGRNPVVLAKELATLDRLSNGRLLPAFGLGVADPHEQQAFGVERSERAALFDESLAVLRACWSGQPVTHHGA
;
A
#
# COMPACT_ATOMS: atom_id res chain seq x y z
N MET A 1 2.67 -35.89 5.13
CA MET A 1 1.89 -34.63 5.05
C MET A 1 2.72 -33.54 5.74
N THR A 2 3.17 -32.52 5.01
CA THR A 2 3.88 -31.38 5.61
C THR A 2 2.86 -30.53 6.40
N ALA A 3 3.18 -30.17 7.63
CA ALA A 3 2.34 -29.29 8.44
C ALA A 3 2.07 -27.96 7.71
N PRO A 4 0.86 -27.40 7.82
CA PRO A 4 0.57 -26.11 7.20
C PRO A 4 1.49 -25.03 7.75
N LYS A 5 2.13 -24.26 6.86
CA LYS A 5 2.98 -23.15 7.26
C LYS A 5 2.10 -21.97 7.68
N VAL A 6 2.08 -21.64 8.96
CA VAL A 6 1.44 -20.42 9.46
C VAL A 6 2.31 -19.22 9.10
N ARG A 7 1.72 -18.18 8.52
CA ARG A 7 2.37 -16.90 8.21
C ARG A 7 1.93 -15.86 9.23
N ILE A 8 2.89 -15.11 9.76
CA ILE A 8 2.64 -14.09 10.79
C ILE A 8 3.04 -12.74 10.21
N GLY A 9 2.07 -11.84 10.11
CA GLY A 9 2.29 -10.44 9.74
C GLY A 9 2.15 -9.51 10.95
N TYR A 10 2.78 -8.36 10.86
CA TYR A 10 2.63 -7.26 11.82
C TYR A 10 1.94 -6.07 11.13
N GLY A 11 0.94 -5.48 11.75
CA GLY A 11 0.18 -4.36 11.20
C GLY A 11 0.35 -3.08 12.01
N PHE A 12 0.66 -1.99 11.31
CA PHE A 12 0.54 -0.64 11.85
C PHE A 12 -0.83 -0.08 11.51
N GLY A 13 -1.65 0.12 12.55
CA GLY A 13 -2.93 0.80 12.41
C GLY A 13 -2.75 2.32 12.28
N VAL A 14 -3.80 2.98 11.80
CA VAL A 14 -3.84 4.44 11.55
C VAL A 14 -3.61 5.31 12.80
N ARG A 15 -3.66 4.73 14.00
CA ARG A 15 -3.39 5.42 15.28
C ARG A 15 -1.99 5.19 15.79
N THR A 16 -1.16 4.50 15.04
CA THR A 16 0.22 4.21 15.47
C THR A 16 1.06 5.47 15.36
N LYS A 17 1.51 5.96 16.50
CA LYS A 17 2.48 7.06 16.57
C LYS A 17 3.87 6.50 16.49
N LEU A 18 4.55 6.78 15.41
CA LEU A 18 5.94 6.37 15.23
C LEU A 18 6.80 7.61 14.93
N ASN A 19 7.83 7.76 15.72
CA ASN A 19 8.96 8.55 15.27
C ASN A 19 9.85 7.70 14.33
N ASP A 20 10.76 8.36 13.65
CA ASP A 20 11.73 7.77 12.72
C ASP A 20 12.52 6.60 13.33
N ALA A 21 13.02 6.78 14.56
CA ALA A 21 13.78 5.74 15.27
C ALA A 21 12.90 4.51 15.58
N GLY A 22 11.67 4.72 16.03
CA GLY A 22 10.72 3.64 16.37
C GLY A 22 10.33 2.81 15.14
N PHE A 23 10.05 3.44 14.01
CA PHE A 23 9.74 2.73 12.77
C PHE A 23 10.91 1.87 12.29
N THR A 24 12.10 2.47 12.29
CA THR A 24 13.34 1.77 11.93
C THR A 24 13.58 0.52 12.81
N GLN A 25 13.47 0.66 14.14
CA GLN A 25 13.65 -0.43 15.07
C GLN A 25 12.64 -1.57 14.84
N VAL A 26 11.38 -1.24 14.56
CA VAL A 26 10.35 -2.26 14.28
C VAL A 26 10.65 -2.98 12.97
N VAL A 27 10.97 -2.29 11.89
CA VAL A 27 11.31 -2.90 10.59
C VAL A 27 12.49 -3.87 10.77
N ASP A 28 13.55 -3.45 11.43
CA ASP A 28 14.74 -4.28 11.66
C ASP A 28 14.41 -5.49 12.55
N ALA A 29 13.57 -5.31 13.57
CA ALA A 29 13.13 -6.40 14.44
C ALA A 29 12.27 -7.43 13.70
N LEU A 30 11.34 -6.98 12.85
CA LEU A 30 10.49 -7.87 12.04
C LEU A 30 11.33 -8.75 11.10
N GLU A 31 12.32 -8.16 10.42
CA GLU A 31 13.25 -8.93 9.58
C GLU A 31 14.06 -9.94 10.40
N ARG A 32 14.66 -9.50 11.51
CA ARG A 32 15.48 -10.34 12.39
C ARG A 32 14.70 -11.48 13.04
N LEU A 33 13.45 -11.21 13.46
CA LEU A 33 12.55 -12.19 14.07
C LEU A 33 11.80 -13.05 13.04
N ARG A 34 12.03 -12.83 11.75
CA ARG A 34 11.46 -13.60 10.65
C ARG A 34 9.93 -13.54 10.57
N PHE A 35 9.36 -12.37 10.83
CA PHE A 35 7.97 -12.13 10.45
C PHE A 35 7.81 -12.24 8.94
N ASP A 36 6.66 -12.74 8.49
CA ASP A 36 6.41 -12.91 7.05
C ASP A 36 6.08 -11.58 6.37
N SER A 37 5.42 -10.65 7.06
CA SER A 37 4.98 -9.40 6.45
C SER A 37 4.76 -8.25 7.43
N LEU A 38 4.92 -7.04 6.90
CA LEU A 38 4.55 -5.76 7.52
C LEU A 38 3.36 -5.17 6.75
N TRP A 39 2.33 -4.70 7.47
CA TRP A 39 1.13 -4.10 6.91
C TRP A 39 0.94 -2.68 7.41
N LEU A 40 0.67 -1.76 6.49
CA LEU A 40 0.54 -0.33 6.76
C LEU A 40 -0.85 0.14 6.36
N SER A 41 -1.53 0.85 7.26
CA SER A 41 -2.84 1.45 6.98
C SER A 41 -2.66 2.91 6.59
N GLU A 42 -3.46 3.37 5.64
CA GLU A 42 -3.42 4.76 5.18
C GLU A 42 -4.45 5.63 5.88
N ARG A 43 -4.00 6.82 6.29
CA ARG A 43 -4.84 7.92 6.70
C ARG A 43 -4.11 9.25 6.49
N ILE A 44 -4.67 10.13 5.67
CA ILE A 44 -4.04 11.41 5.33
C ILE A 44 -3.93 12.32 6.56
N GLY A 45 -5.02 12.44 7.33
CA GLY A 45 -5.05 13.28 8.53
C GLY A 45 -4.49 12.61 9.79
N GLY A 46 -3.76 11.49 9.68
CA GLY A 46 -3.25 10.72 10.82
C GLY A 46 -1.75 10.90 11.05
N GLU A 47 -1.28 10.35 12.18
CA GLU A 47 0.16 10.29 12.52
C GLU A 47 0.86 9.04 11.93
N ALA A 48 0.08 8.12 11.36
CA ALA A 48 0.64 6.96 10.66
C ALA A 48 1.39 7.41 9.40
N PRO A 49 2.54 6.80 9.10
CA PRO A 49 3.29 7.15 7.91
C PRO A 49 2.51 6.79 6.63
N ASP A 50 2.74 7.54 5.57
CA ASP A 50 2.25 7.16 4.23
C ASP A 50 2.73 5.74 3.89
N PRO A 51 1.83 4.84 3.47
CA PRO A 51 2.18 3.44 3.27
C PRO A 51 3.20 3.23 2.15
N LEU A 52 3.14 4.00 1.05
CA LEU A 52 4.07 3.83 -0.07
C LEU A 52 5.49 4.23 0.32
N VAL A 53 5.62 5.39 0.99
CA VAL A 53 6.91 5.89 1.46
C VAL A 53 7.51 4.96 2.53
N ALA A 54 6.68 4.52 3.48
CA ALA A 54 7.13 3.62 4.54
C ALA A 54 7.51 2.22 4.01
N MET A 55 6.78 1.69 3.01
CA MET A 55 7.14 0.43 2.35
C MET A 55 8.46 0.55 1.57
N ALA A 56 8.68 1.68 0.86
CA ALA A 56 9.95 1.91 0.16
C ALA A 56 11.13 1.95 1.13
N PHE A 57 10.96 2.62 2.28
CA PHE A 57 11.95 2.62 3.35
C PHE A 57 12.22 1.21 3.89
N ALA A 58 11.17 0.46 4.22
CA ALA A 58 11.28 -0.92 4.71
C ALA A 58 11.94 -1.85 3.68
N ALA A 59 11.61 -1.68 2.39
CA ALA A 59 12.20 -2.45 1.31
C ALA A 59 13.72 -2.29 1.21
N GLY A 60 14.22 -1.05 1.38
CA GLY A 60 15.65 -0.75 1.36
C GLY A 60 16.43 -1.29 2.56
N ARG A 61 15.74 -1.59 3.68
CA ARG A 61 16.35 -2.10 4.92
C ARG A 61 16.25 -3.60 5.10
N THR A 62 15.42 -4.27 4.34
CA THR A 62 15.09 -5.70 4.52
C THR A 62 15.36 -6.50 3.26
N THR A 63 15.50 -7.80 3.39
CA THR A 63 15.75 -8.71 2.27
C THR A 63 14.67 -9.77 2.10
N LYS A 64 13.92 -10.10 3.14
CA LYS A 64 12.91 -11.17 3.18
C LYS A 64 11.53 -10.72 3.57
N LEU A 65 11.43 -9.71 4.45
CA LEU A 65 10.16 -9.17 4.93
C LEU A 65 9.33 -8.67 3.75
N LYS A 66 8.11 -9.21 3.60
CA LYS A 66 7.12 -8.68 2.68
C LYS A 66 6.43 -7.48 3.30
N PHE A 67 5.88 -6.63 2.48
CA PHE A 67 5.18 -5.44 2.97
C PHE A 67 3.98 -5.14 2.09
N GLY A 68 2.96 -4.62 2.69
CA GLY A 68 1.72 -4.27 2.00
C GLY A 68 0.94 -3.18 2.71
N MET A 69 -0.09 -2.73 2.03
CA MET A 69 -1.04 -1.78 2.59
C MET A 69 -2.31 -2.50 3.05
N SER A 70 -2.88 -2.03 4.14
CA SER A 70 -4.13 -2.56 4.71
C SER A 70 -5.04 -1.43 5.20
N VAL A 71 -5.57 -0.67 4.32
CA VAL A 71 -5.46 -0.64 2.85
C VAL A 71 -4.94 0.71 2.37
N MET A 72 -4.50 0.83 1.10
CA MET A 72 -4.27 2.11 0.45
C MET A 72 -5.56 2.60 -0.21
N VAL A 73 -5.89 3.87 -0.05
CA VAL A 73 -7.05 4.49 -0.71
C VAL A 73 -6.74 4.65 -2.19
N LEU A 74 -7.56 4.04 -3.05
CA LEU A 74 -7.34 4.09 -4.50
C LEU A 74 -8.05 5.27 -5.19
N PRO A 75 -9.33 5.58 -4.88
CA PRO A 75 -10.01 6.72 -5.49
C PRO A 75 -9.30 8.05 -5.21
N GLY A 76 -9.20 8.90 -6.22
CA GLY A 76 -8.52 10.20 -6.14
C GLY A 76 -7.00 10.14 -6.43
N ARG A 77 -6.45 8.97 -6.68
CA ARG A 77 -5.07 8.82 -7.14
C ARG A 77 -5.02 8.69 -8.66
N ASN A 78 -3.94 9.19 -9.26
CA ASN A 78 -3.67 8.89 -10.66
C ASN A 78 -3.24 7.42 -10.78
N PRO A 79 -4.04 6.54 -11.41
CA PRO A 79 -3.76 5.11 -11.41
C PRO A 79 -2.52 4.74 -12.25
N VAL A 80 -2.19 5.54 -13.27
CA VAL A 80 -1.00 5.29 -14.10
C VAL A 80 0.27 5.58 -13.33
N VAL A 81 0.30 6.70 -12.59
CA VAL A 81 1.43 7.06 -11.73
C VAL A 81 1.61 6.02 -10.62
N LEU A 82 0.52 5.67 -9.95
CA LEU A 82 0.53 4.65 -8.90
C LEU A 82 0.99 3.27 -9.42
N ALA A 83 0.55 2.88 -10.62
CA ALA A 83 1.00 1.64 -11.25
C ALA A 83 2.52 1.61 -11.42
N LYS A 84 3.11 2.73 -11.84
CA LYS A 84 4.56 2.88 -11.99
C LYS A 84 5.29 2.80 -10.65
N GLU A 85 4.78 3.47 -9.62
CA GLU A 85 5.36 3.50 -8.28
C GLU A 85 5.39 2.09 -7.67
N LEU A 86 4.24 1.41 -7.69
CA LEU A 86 4.12 0.05 -7.13
C LEU A 86 4.95 -0.98 -7.90
N ALA A 87 4.96 -0.93 -9.23
CA ALA A 87 5.80 -1.81 -10.04
C ALA A 87 7.30 -1.56 -9.78
N THR A 88 7.68 -0.31 -9.56
CA THR A 88 9.07 0.04 -9.20
C THR A 88 9.42 -0.54 -7.84
N LEU A 89 8.57 -0.34 -6.83
CA LEU A 89 8.78 -0.86 -5.49
C LEU A 89 8.84 -2.39 -5.48
N ASP A 90 7.94 -3.06 -6.19
CA ASP A 90 7.92 -4.52 -6.30
C ASP A 90 9.22 -5.04 -6.93
N ARG A 91 9.65 -4.44 -8.04
CA ARG A 91 10.88 -4.83 -8.73
C ARG A 91 12.13 -4.60 -7.86
N LEU A 92 12.27 -3.43 -7.25
CA LEU A 92 13.42 -3.10 -6.39
C LEU A 92 13.47 -3.95 -5.12
N SER A 93 12.32 -4.40 -4.64
CA SER A 93 12.21 -5.28 -3.49
C SER A 93 12.28 -6.77 -3.83
N ASN A 94 12.44 -7.15 -5.09
CA ASN A 94 12.44 -8.53 -5.55
C ASN A 94 11.13 -9.28 -5.25
N GLY A 95 9.98 -8.68 -5.61
CA GLY A 95 8.66 -9.30 -5.53
C GLY A 95 8.11 -9.43 -4.10
N ARG A 96 8.42 -8.48 -3.21
CA ARG A 96 7.97 -8.51 -1.81
C ARG A 96 6.74 -7.65 -1.52
N LEU A 97 6.20 -6.95 -2.51
CA LEU A 97 5.03 -6.10 -2.35
C LEU A 97 3.74 -6.94 -2.32
N LEU A 98 2.83 -6.58 -1.40
CA LEU A 98 1.49 -7.15 -1.25
C LEU A 98 0.46 -6.03 -1.36
N PRO A 99 0.05 -5.63 -2.58
CA PRO A 99 -0.85 -4.50 -2.75
C PRO A 99 -2.27 -4.85 -2.35
N ALA A 100 -2.90 -4.00 -1.52
CA ALA A 100 -4.31 -4.08 -1.19
C ALA A 100 -4.92 -2.68 -1.11
N PHE A 101 -6.02 -2.49 -1.84
CA PHE A 101 -6.66 -1.20 -2.03
C PHE A 101 -8.04 -1.16 -1.38
N GLY A 102 -8.50 0.05 -1.05
CA GLY A 102 -9.81 0.30 -0.49
C GLY A 102 -10.39 1.64 -0.94
N LEU A 103 -11.67 1.83 -0.58
CA LEU A 103 -12.43 3.03 -0.93
C LEU A 103 -12.07 4.27 -0.06
N GLY A 104 -11.30 4.06 1.01
CA GLY A 104 -11.12 5.08 2.03
C GLY A 104 -12.29 5.17 3.01
N VAL A 105 -12.07 5.90 4.11
CA VAL A 105 -13.10 6.11 5.13
C VAL A 105 -14.12 7.17 4.71
N ALA A 106 -15.31 7.13 5.30
CA ALA A 106 -16.35 8.13 5.08
C ALA A 106 -16.12 9.37 5.99
N ASP A 107 -14.99 10.02 5.84
CA ASP A 107 -14.58 11.20 6.58
C ASP A 107 -14.47 12.38 5.62
N PRO A 108 -15.12 13.53 5.87
CA PRO A 108 -15.10 14.69 4.97
C PRO A 108 -13.70 15.23 4.68
N HIS A 109 -12.79 15.22 5.66
CA HIS A 109 -11.42 15.71 5.47
C HIS A 109 -10.62 14.78 4.56
N GLU A 110 -10.78 13.47 4.72
CA GLU A 110 -10.16 12.49 3.83
C GLU A 110 -10.71 12.62 2.39
N GLN A 111 -12.03 12.80 2.24
CA GLN A 111 -12.67 13.00 0.94
C GLN A 111 -12.15 14.27 0.26
N GLN A 112 -12.02 15.35 1.01
CA GLN A 112 -11.46 16.61 0.50
C GLN A 112 -9.99 16.43 0.07
N ALA A 113 -9.19 15.71 0.87
CA ALA A 113 -7.78 15.47 0.56
C ALA A 113 -7.59 14.65 -0.70
N PHE A 114 -8.46 13.66 -0.96
CA PHE A 114 -8.44 12.87 -2.19
C PHE A 114 -9.21 13.51 -3.36
N GLY A 115 -9.97 14.57 -3.13
CA GLY A 115 -10.74 15.26 -4.17
C GLY A 115 -11.88 14.42 -4.75
N VAL A 116 -12.47 13.51 -3.96
CA VAL A 116 -13.45 12.53 -4.43
C VAL A 116 -14.71 12.55 -3.56
N GLU A 117 -15.85 12.71 -4.20
CA GLU A 117 -17.15 12.62 -3.53
C GLU A 117 -17.47 11.18 -3.12
N ARG A 118 -18.22 11.03 -2.02
CA ARG A 118 -18.57 9.72 -1.49
C ARG A 118 -19.31 8.83 -2.51
N SER A 119 -20.18 9.42 -3.33
CA SER A 119 -20.97 8.72 -4.34
C SER A 119 -20.13 8.19 -5.51
N GLU A 120 -18.99 8.80 -5.79
CA GLU A 120 -18.13 8.47 -6.94
C GLU A 120 -17.09 7.40 -6.62
N ARG A 121 -16.78 7.18 -5.34
CA ARG A 121 -15.66 6.34 -4.90
C ARG A 121 -15.66 4.93 -5.48
N ALA A 122 -16.83 4.30 -5.58
CA ALA A 122 -16.91 2.93 -6.07
C ALA A 122 -16.58 2.85 -7.57
N ALA A 123 -17.14 3.75 -8.37
CA ALA A 123 -16.86 3.81 -9.81
C ALA A 123 -15.38 4.12 -10.09
N LEU A 124 -14.85 5.14 -9.41
CA LEU A 124 -13.43 5.50 -9.51
C LEU A 124 -12.49 4.38 -9.03
N PHE A 125 -12.89 3.62 -8.02
CA PHE A 125 -12.13 2.47 -7.55
C PHE A 125 -12.05 1.38 -8.62
N ASP A 126 -13.18 0.99 -9.18
CA ASP A 126 -13.24 -0.07 -10.19
C ASP A 126 -12.48 0.33 -11.46
N GLU A 127 -12.64 1.57 -11.90
CA GLU A 127 -11.92 2.13 -13.04
C GLU A 127 -10.41 2.16 -12.78
N SER A 128 -9.98 2.73 -11.66
CA SER A 128 -8.55 2.80 -11.28
C SER A 128 -7.92 1.43 -11.18
N LEU A 129 -8.64 0.44 -10.64
CA LEU A 129 -8.16 -0.93 -10.54
C LEU A 129 -8.01 -1.58 -11.93
N ALA A 130 -8.92 -1.30 -12.86
CA ALA A 130 -8.80 -1.77 -14.24
C ALA A 130 -7.58 -1.16 -14.94
N VAL A 131 -7.35 0.15 -14.77
CA VAL A 131 -6.18 0.84 -15.33
C VAL A 131 -4.88 0.31 -14.74
N LEU A 132 -4.79 0.11 -13.41
CA LEU A 132 -3.63 -0.49 -12.77
C LEU A 132 -3.28 -1.85 -13.39
N ARG A 133 -4.27 -2.74 -13.53
CA ARG A 133 -4.08 -4.06 -14.13
C ARG A 133 -3.62 -3.97 -15.59
N ALA A 134 -4.21 -3.06 -16.35
CA ALA A 134 -3.82 -2.82 -17.73
C ALA A 134 -2.36 -2.35 -17.83
N CYS A 135 -1.94 -1.39 -16.98
CA CYS A 135 -0.55 -0.92 -16.93
C CYS A 135 0.45 -2.04 -16.60
N TRP A 136 0.04 -3.01 -15.80
CA TRP A 136 0.92 -4.15 -15.44
C TRP A 136 0.89 -5.30 -16.44
N SER A 137 0.06 -5.23 -17.49
CA SER A 137 -0.01 -6.28 -18.53
C SER A 137 1.22 -6.34 -19.44
N GLY A 138 2.05 -5.28 -19.44
CA GLY A 138 3.19 -5.13 -20.36
C GLY A 138 2.81 -4.77 -21.79
N GLN A 139 1.54 -4.49 -22.06
CA GLN A 139 1.04 -4.05 -23.37
C GLN A 139 0.77 -2.54 -23.38
N PRO A 140 0.82 -1.86 -24.55
CA PRO A 140 0.35 -0.52 -24.67
C PRO A 140 -1.11 -0.39 -24.21
N VAL A 141 -1.41 0.63 -23.44
CA VAL A 141 -2.74 0.85 -22.86
C VAL A 141 -3.30 2.18 -23.36
N THR A 142 -4.53 2.14 -23.87
CA THR A 142 -5.36 3.32 -24.09
C THR A 142 -6.59 3.19 -23.22
N HIS A 143 -6.87 4.21 -22.43
CA HIS A 143 -8.04 4.25 -21.55
C HIS A 143 -8.79 5.55 -21.75
N HIS A 144 -10.11 5.44 -21.87
CA HIS A 144 -11.04 6.55 -21.97
C HIS A 144 -11.99 6.42 -20.78
N GLY A 145 -11.70 7.14 -19.72
CA GLY A 145 -12.48 7.16 -18.49
C GLY A 145 -12.97 8.56 -18.12
N ALA A 146 -13.62 8.68 -16.96
CA ALA A 146 -14.10 9.94 -16.41
C ALA A 146 -12.96 10.84 -15.94
#